data_d8683f01b4480cf18f9f3dbfa6da9a9f
#
_entry.id   d8683f01b4480cf18f9f3dbfa6da9a9f
#
_cell.length_a   1.000
_cell.length_b   1.000
_cell.length_c   1.000
_cell.angle_alpha   90.00
_cell.angle_beta   90.00
_cell.angle_gamma   90.00
#
_symmetry.space_group_name_H-M   'P 1'
#
loop_
_entity.id
_entity.type
_entity.pdbx_description
1 polymer ?
#
loop_
_entity_poly.entity_id
_entity_poly.type
_entity_poly.pdbx_seq_one_letter_code
_entity_poly.pdbx_strand_id
1 'polypeptide(L)'
;MPTAEGDDGKTGEKFQVREPSGPALVLDSADPAELALTASQAFFHASPIAVIASADDADARATAAATGAAVTAPVLLTDGGVSDSNVVAELERLGAGTVVVVGDEQAVAEVGPAAGEAKVVRFDPGALSAAAAAAASANGGSADAEGGKGSAGSGKPDEAKVVLPTADLLHQADVDGLRVDIPDVTDPELLQEILVAVDPKPGQEAAIGTALAAGAVPVEVPDGDVAADAKTVETIRALKPLGVVGIGGEFGAADDLGWQVAVATSGKTLPDGSLQLFPGRYVSTSYTVPAGIADPATDAVRAVDAAATNGEVLGGSPLVLVTASMRSTAAGEDGDFVDEQPLEVLTPAVETIRDAGQIVLLDVAPGVQPLAAQLDELEPLLSKPGVGLSVHPEFRVAGNGADTGAVPVAELQEVVDRLAKLATAQGLPQIMLEVHQSTAASVVDRADLRIPSQVAVVFTAAGPGVGQATADGVWADVASGLPERAVLGWSAPSEVPADASTILPTEPLLGLVSAG
;
A
#
# COMPACT_ATOMS: atom_id res chain seq x y z
N MET A 1 60.34 28.93 -0.65
CA MET A 1 59.65 28.07 0.31
C MET A 1 58.65 28.90 1.06
N PRO A 2 57.35 28.82 0.77
CA PRO A 2 56.33 29.34 1.66
C PRO A 2 56.01 28.25 2.68
N THR A 3 56.04 28.64 3.93
CA THR A 3 55.61 27.90 5.12
C THR A 3 54.16 27.57 5.00
N ALA A 4 53.83 26.26 5.17
CA ALA A 4 52.47 25.78 5.36
C ALA A 4 51.96 26.38 6.68
N GLU A 5 50.95 27.24 6.58
CA GLU A 5 50.09 27.59 7.69
C GLU A 5 49.24 26.36 8.05
N GLY A 6 49.29 26.00 9.32
CA GLY A 6 48.56 24.87 9.87
C GLY A 6 47.05 25.06 9.67
N ASP A 7 46.46 24.08 9.08
CA ASP A 7 45.04 23.82 9.15
C ASP A 7 44.74 23.50 10.64
N ASP A 8 44.22 24.48 11.34
CA ASP A 8 43.61 24.29 12.64
C ASP A 8 42.30 23.46 12.44
N GLY A 9 42.51 22.13 12.32
CA GLY A 9 41.43 21.17 12.20
C GLY A 9 40.50 21.21 13.41
N LYS A 10 39.54 22.07 13.37
CA LYS A 10 38.27 21.80 14.04
C LYS A 10 37.68 20.59 13.32
N THR A 11 37.93 19.40 13.86
CA THR A 11 37.11 18.23 13.59
C THR A 11 35.73 18.57 14.14
N GLY A 12 34.90 19.20 13.30
CA GLY A 12 33.48 19.39 13.63
C GLY A 12 32.88 18.03 13.91
N GLU A 13 32.18 17.93 15.04
CA GLU A 13 31.48 16.72 15.41
C GLU A 13 30.60 16.30 14.23
N LYS A 14 30.74 15.03 13.80
CA LYS A 14 30.16 14.59 12.54
C LYS A 14 28.66 14.41 12.68
N PHE A 15 27.91 15.11 11.85
CA PHE A 15 26.50 14.84 11.58
C PHE A 15 26.37 14.14 10.23
N GLN A 16 25.73 12.99 10.19
CA GLN A 16 25.48 12.25 8.95
C GLN A 16 24.14 11.52 9.04
N VAL A 17 23.24 11.82 8.12
CA VAL A 17 22.03 11.05 7.90
C VAL A 17 22.32 9.78 7.10
N ARG A 18 21.38 8.85 7.14
CA ARG A 18 21.44 7.60 6.38
C ARG A 18 20.25 7.55 5.44
N GLU A 19 20.50 7.29 4.17
CA GLU A 19 19.43 6.92 3.25
C GLU A 19 18.92 5.51 3.58
N PRO A 20 17.60 5.28 3.50
CA PRO A 20 17.03 3.94 3.64
C PRO A 20 17.72 2.94 2.70
N SER A 21 17.89 1.70 3.14
CA SER A 21 18.62 0.65 2.40
C SER A 21 17.90 0.14 1.14
N GLY A 22 16.75 0.70 0.80
CA GLY A 22 15.93 0.34 -0.37
C GLY A 22 14.90 1.41 -0.67
N PRO A 23 14.07 1.23 -1.70
CA PRO A 23 13.05 2.20 -2.09
C PRO A 23 11.94 2.36 -1.03
N ALA A 24 11.76 1.37 -0.17
CA ALA A 24 10.81 1.41 0.93
C ALA A 24 11.34 0.70 2.17
N LEU A 25 10.93 1.18 3.33
CA LEU A 25 11.19 0.59 4.65
C LEU A 25 9.93 0.78 5.51
N VAL A 26 9.62 -0.17 6.38
CA VAL A 26 8.57 -0.03 7.41
C VAL A 26 9.20 -0.27 8.78
N LEU A 27 8.96 0.66 9.70
CA LEU A 27 9.34 0.57 11.10
C LEU A 27 8.06 0.20 11.87
N ASP A 28 7.91 -1.06 12.26
CA ASP A 28 6.65 -1.67 12.71
C ASP A 28 6.61 -2.06 14.19
N SER A 29 7.63 -1.70 14.99
CA SER A 29 7.60 -2.02 16.42
C SER A 29 6.43 -1.33 17.13
N ALA A 30 5.69 -2.12 17.92
CA ALA A 30 4.64 -1.62 18.80
C ALA A 30 5.17 -0.98 20.09
N ASP A 31 6.43 -1.25 20.45
CA ASP A 31 7.08 -0.63 21.60
C ASP A 31 7.70 0.71 21.22
N PRO A 32 7.34 1.82 21.90
CA PRO A 32 7.82 3.16 21.54
C PRO A 32 9.35 3.31 21.60
N ALA A 33 10.01 2.64 22.55
CA ALA A 33 11.46 2.74 22.71
C ALA A 33 12.20 1.95 21.62
N GLU A 34 11.69 0.76 21.26
CA GLU A 34 12.23 0.00 20.13
C GLU A 34 12.00 0.74 18.80
N LEU A 35 10.82 1.35 18.62
CA LEU A 35 10.51 2.13 17.42
C LEU A 35 11.43 3.35 17.29
N ALA A 36 11.69 4.07 18.40
CA ALA A 36 12.62 5.20 18.44
C ALA A 36 14.06 4.76 18.11
N LEU A 37 14.52 3.64 18.68
CA LEU A 37 15.85 3.09 18.42
C LEU A 37 16.01 2.69 16.94
N THR A 38 15.03 1.98 16.38
CA THR A 38 15.07 1.58 14.96
C THR A 38 15.00 2.79 14.03
N ALA A 39 14.24 3.83 14.37
CA ALA A 39 14.23 5.09 13.64
C ALA A 39 15.59 5.78 13.68
N SER A 40 16.26 5.85 14.83
CA SER A 40 17.63 6.38 14.93
C SER A 40 18.58 5.64 13.99
N GLN A 41 18.52 4.30 14.00
CA GLN A 41 19.37 3.47 13.14
C GLN A 41 19.05 3.59 11.65
N ALA A 42 17.78 3.84 11.30
CA ALA A 42 17.34 4.00 9.92
C ALA A 42 17.74 5.35 9.34
N PHE A 43 17.64 6.43 10.10
CA PHE A 43 17.81 7.79 9.60
C PHE A 43 19.16 8.43 9.90
N PHE A 44 19.92 7.92 10.89
CA PHE A 44 21.20 8.52 11.29
C PHE A 44 22.36 7.54 11.21
N HIS A 45 23.42 7.97 10.58
CA HIS A 45 24.73 7.28 10.63
C HIS A 45 25.57 7.82 11.79
N ALA A 46 25.57 9.12 12.01
CA ALA A 46 26.24 9.79 13.11
C ALA A 46 25.50 11.08 13.51
N SER A 47 25.52 11.40 14.81
CA SER A 47 24.99 12.66 15.33
C SER A 47 25.73 13.06 16.59
N PRO A 48 26.24 14.31 16.70
CA PRO A 48 26.92 14.78 17.89
C PRO A 48 25.97 15.00 19.08
N ILE A 49 24.67 15.06 18.79
CA ILE A 49 23.60 15.31 19.76
C ILE A 49 22.57 14.18 19.66
N ALA A 50 22.03 13.75 20.78
CA ALA A 50 20.81 12.94 20.85
C ALA A 50 19.86 13.52 21.89
N VAL A 51 18.55 13.30 21.70
CA VAL A 51 17.51 13.67 22.65
C VAL A 51 17.02 12.40 23.35
N ILE A 52 16.88 12.43 24.66
CA ILE A 52 16.37 11.28 25.43
C ILE A 52 15.18 11.71 26.29
N ALA A 53 14.14 10.84 26.35
CA ALA A 53 12.99 10.98 27.23
C ALA A 53 12.53 9.61 27.72
N SER A 54 11.64 9.58 28.72
CA SER A 54 10.97 8.35 29.16
C SER A 54 9.89 7.92 28.16
N ALA A 55 9.82 6.63 27.85
CA ALA A 55 8.76 6.06 27.01
C ALA A 55 7.40 6.05 27.69
N ASP A 56 7.35 6.07 29.02
CA ASP A 56 6.12 5.99 29.80
C ASP A 56 5.38 7.34 29.89
N ASP A 57 6.06 8.46 29.57
CA ASP A 57 5.50 9.81 29.63
C ASP A 57 5.18 10.34 28.22
N ALA A 58 3.89 10.46 27.89
CA ALA A 58 3.43 10.92 26.58
C ALA A 58 3.83 12.38 26.28
N ASP A 59 3.80 13.25 27.28
CA ASP A 59 4.17 14.66 27.11
C ASP A 59 5.68 14.79 26.92
N ALA A 60 6.48 13.98 27.64
CA ALA A 60 7.93 13.93 27.46
C ALA A 60 8.29 13.39 26.07
N ARG A 61 7.61 12.34 25.56
CA ARG A 61 7.82 11.83 24.18
C ARG A 61 7.53 12.89 23.13
N ALA A 62 6.38 13.57 23.23
CA ALA A 62 6.00 14.62 22.28
C ALA A 62 6.98 15.79 22.30
N THR A 63 7.41 16.22 23.49
CA THR A 63 8.39 17.30 23.68
C THR A 63 9.76 16.89 23.14
N ALA A 64 10.21 15.65 23.40
CA ALA A 64 11.48 15.13 22.90
C ALA A 64 11.48 15.05 21.37
N ALA A 65 10.38 14.61 20.77
CA ALA A 65 10.22 14.54 19.33
C ALA A 65 10.30 15.92 18.68
N ALA A 66 9.59 16.92 19.21
CA ALA A 66 9.68 18.30 18.74
C ALA A 66 11.08 18.90 18.95
N THR A 67 11.75 18.55 20.07
CA THR A 67 13.12 18.97 20.36
C THR A 67 14.10 18.37 19.35
N GLY A 68 14.01 17.08 19.06
CA GLY A 68 14.83 16.40 18.06
C GLY A 68 14.71 17.08 16.69
N ALA A 69 13.48 17.36 16.25
CA ALA A 69 13.22 18.11 15.02
C ALA A 69 13.81 19.53 15.04
N ALA A 70 13.77 20.23 16.19
CA ALA A 70 14.27 21.59 16.31
C ALA A 70 15.81 21.69 16.33
N VAL A 71 16.51 20.67 16.86
CA VAL A 71 17.97 20.66 16.99
C VAL A 71 18.67 19.66 16.05
N THR A 72 17.91 19.08 15.14
CA THR A 72 18.43 18.12 14.13
C THR A 72 19.13 16.92 14.77
N ALA A 73 18.45 16.29 15.74
CA ALA A 73 19.01 15.20 16.52
C ALA A 73 18.05 14.01 16.63
N PRO A 74 18.54 12.76 16.60
CA PRO A 74 17.72 11.58 16.82
C PRO A 74 17.16 11.57 18.24
N VAL A 75 15.97 10.98 18.41
CA VAL A 75 15.28 10.83 19.68
C VAL A 75 15.32 9.37 20.10
N LEU A 76 15.78 9.12 21.32
CA LEU A 76 15.81 7.81 21.96
C LEU A 76 14.92 7.81 23.19
N LEU A 77 14.37 6.66 23.53
CA LEU A 77 13.50 6.51 24.71
C LEU A 77 14.07 5.47 25.68
N THR A 78 13.87 5.71 26.96
CA THR A 78 14.12 4.77 28.08
C THR A 78 12.81 4.21 28.61
N ASP A 79 12.85 3.30 29.56
CA ASP A 79 11.69 2.74 30.29
C ASP A 79 10.69 1.96 29.39
N GLY A 80 11.15 1.46 28.25
CA GLY A 80 10.38 0.62 27.32
C GLY A 80 11.03 -0.75 27.10
N GLY A 81 10.79 -1.34 25.94
CA GLY A 81 11.39 -2.62 25.53
C GLY A 81 12.91 -2.57 25.32
N VAL A 82 13.52 -1.37 25.33
CA VAL A 82 14.95 -1.16 25.14
C VAL A 82 15.64 -0.95 26.48
N SER A 83 16.72 -1.71 26.75
CA SER A 83 17.54 -1.51 27.96
C SER A 83 18.43 -0.26 27.85
N ASP A 84 18.77 0.36 28.99
CA ASP A 84 19.70 1.50 29.04
C ASP A 84 21.03 1.20 28.34
N SER A 85 21.52 -0.04 28.44
CA SER A 85 22.75 -0.45 27.75
C SER A 85 22.64 -0.39 26.23
N ASN A 86 21.46 -0.64 25.67
CA ASN A 86 21.23 -0.50 24.23
C ASN A 86 21.13 0.97 23.82
N VAL A 87 20.54 1.82 24.67
CA VAL A 87 20.54 3.27 24.46
C VAL A 87 21.97 3.81 24.49
N VAL A 88 22.79 3.42 25.48
CA VAL A 88 24.22 3.79 25.54
C VAL A 88 24.97 3.31 24.28
N ALA A 89 24.76 2.07 23.86
CA ALA A 89 25.39 1.54 22.65
C ALA A 89 25.00 2.32 21.39
N GLU A 90 23.75 2.78 21.31
CA GLU A 90 23.29 3.62 20.20
C GLU A 90 23.94 5.01 20.23
N LEU A 91 24.06 5.63 21.41
CA LEU A 91 24.77 6.90 21.58
C LEU A 91 26.25 6.78 21.15
N GLU A 92 26.91 5.67 21.52
CA GLU A 92 28.27 5.36 21.09
C GLU A 92 28.34 5.18 19.57
N ARG A 93 27.38 4.47 18.96
CA ARG A 93 27.28 4.28 17.50
C ARG A 93 27.12 5.61 16.76
N LEU A 94 26.29 6.50 17.30
CA LEU A 94 26.07 7.85 16.76
C LEU A 94 27.29 8.76 16.95
N GLY A 95 28.15 8.49 17.95
CA GLY A 95 29.20 9.39 18.39
C GLY A 95 28.64 10.60 19.15
N ALA A 96 27.50 10.44 19.82
CA ALA A 96 26.82 11.52 20.53
C ALA A 96 27.60 11.93 21.78
N GLY A 97 28.26 13.08 21.72
CA GLY A 97 28.98 13.67 22.86
C GLY A 97 28.09 14.50 23.77
N THR A 98 26.89 14.85 23.34
CA THR A 98 25.90 15.62 24.09
C THR A 98 24.53 14.96 24.03
N VAL A 99 23.89 14.82 25.18
CA VAL A 99 22.56 14.27 25.30
C VAL A 99 21.64 15.32 25.94
N VAL A 100 20.57 15.65 25.24
CA VAL A 100 19.48 16.51 25.74
C VAL A 100 18.45 15.62 26.43
N VAL A 101 18.31 15.76 27.75
CA VAL A 101 17.26 15.05 28.52
C VAL A 101 16.06 15.97 28.69
N VAL A 102 14.92 15.50 28.17
CA VAL A 102 13.66 16.24 28.27
C VAL A 102 12.97 15.96 29.59
N GLY A 103 12.63 17.02 30.33
CA GLY A 103 11.92 16.95 31.58
C GLY A 103 12.60 17.72 32.73
N ASP A 104 12.07 17.55 33.92
CA ASP A 104 12.55 18.21 35.14
C ASP A 104 13.81 17.55 35.74
N GLU A 105 14.23 17.96 36.94
CA GLU A 105 15.40 17.38 37.65
C GLU A 105 15.21 15.89 37.98
N GLN A 106 13.99 15.46 38.22
CA GLN A 106 13.68 14.07 38.48
C GLN A 106 13.85 13.23 37.22
N ALA A 107 13.34 13.70 36.08
CA ALA A 107 13.54 13.05 34.76
C ALA A 107 15.04 12.90 34.42
N VAL A 108 15.87 13.93 34.69
CA VAL A 108 17.32 13.82 34.52
C VAL A 108 17.94 12.78 35.42
N ALA A 109 17.44 12.62 36.67
CA ALA A 109 17.96 11.63 37.60
C ALA A 109 17.59 10.19 37.20
N GLU A 110 16.41 9.98 36.61
CA GLU A 110 15.89 8.69 36.15
C GLU A 110 16.49 8.28 34.81
N VAL A 111 16.51 9.19 33.83
CA VAL A 111 16.94 8.94 32.46
C VAL A 111 18.45 9.14 32.22
N GLY A 112 19.08 10.00 33.04
CA GLY A 112 20.49 10.36 32.92
C GLY A 112 21.49 9.20 32.89
N PRO A 113 21.29 8.08 33.61
CA PRO A 113 22.16 6.91 33.50
C PRO A 113 22.26 6.33 32.07
N ALA A 114 21.21 6.44 31.27
CA ALA A 114 21.20 6.01 29.89
C ALA A 114 22.00 6.95 28.95
N ALA A 115 22.43 8.12 29.39
CA ALA A 115 23.29 9.02 28.63
C ALA A 115 24.77 8.54 28.58
N GLY A 116 25.17 7.54 29.38
CA GLY A 116 26.54 7.02 29.38
C GLY A 116 27.57 8.09 29.79
N GLU A 117 28.61 8.28 28.98
CA GLU A 117 29.68 9.27 29.19
C GLU A 117 29.40 10.64 28.54
N ALA A 118 28.25 10.79 27.83
CA ALA A 118 27.92 12.04 27.15
C ALA A 118 27.61 13.19 28.12
N LYS A 119 27.83 14.42 27.69
CA LYS A 119 27.42 15.62 28.43
C LYS A 119 25.89 15.69 28.48
N VAL A 120 25.32 15.71 29.68
CA VAL A 120 23.87 15.87 29.85
C VAL A 120 23.49 17.35 29.89
N VAL A 121 22.52 17.73 29.04
CA VAL A 121 21.87 19.03 29.02
C VAL A 121 20.40 18.83 29.33
N ARG A 122 19.89 19.48 30.38
CA ARG A 122 18.46 19.43 30.72
C ARG A 122 17.68 20.37 29.82
N PHE A 123 16.54 19.93 29.32
CA PHE A 123 15.59 20.74 28.60
C PHE A 123 14.17 20.56 29.14
N ASP A 124 13.62 21.61 29.71
CA ASP A 124 12.27 21.65 30.27
C ASP A 124 11.59 22.95 29.78
N PRO A 125 10.98 22.88 28.56
CA PRO A 125 10.41 24.09 27.94
C PRO A 125 9.09 24.55 28.58
N GLY A 126 8.60 23.84 29.59
CA GLY A 126 7.27 24.11 30.15
C GLY A 126 6.14 23.69 29.21
N ALA A 127 5.03 24.46 29.20
CA ALA A 127 3.89 24.13 28.34
C ALA A 127 4.24 24.31 26.86
N LEU A 128 3.83 23.36 26.04
CA LEU A 128 3.96 23.45 24.58
C LEU A 128 3.25 24.70 24.03
N SER A 129 3.65 25.16 22.85
CA SER A 129 3.17 26.39 22.22
C SER A 129 1.64 26.39 21.99
N ALA A 130 1.09 27.59 21.72
CA ALA A 130 -0.33 27.74 21.38
C ALA A 130 -0.75 26.89 20.15
N ALA A 131 0.19 26.56 19.25
CA ALA A 131 -0.04 25.64 18.14
C ALA A 131 -0.31 24.21 18.62
N ALA A 132 0.46 23.72 19.59
CA ALA A 132 0.23 22.43 20.24
C ALA A 132 -1.09 22.40 21.01
N ALA A 133 -1.40 23.48 21.75
CA ALA A 133 -2.67 23.61 22.47
C ALA A 133 -3.88 23.66 21.52
N ALA A 134 -3.75 24.34 20.37
CA ALA A 134 -4.80 24.39 19.34
C ALA A 134 -5.02 23.02 18.68
N ALA A 135 -3.95 22.28 18.41
CA ALA A 135 -4.03 20.94 17.84
C ALA A 135 -4.63 19.92 18.83
N ALA A 136 -4.27 20.01 20.11
CA ALA A 136 -4.90 19.23 21.18
C ALA A 136 -6.39 19.56 21.35
N SER A 137 -6.77 20.83 21.17
CA SER A 137 -8.17 21.28 21.23
C SER A 137 -8.99 20.86 20.01
N ALA A 138 -8.38 20.72 18.84
CA ALA A 138 -9.05 20.23 17.64
C ALA A 138 -9.38 18.72 17.73
N ASN A 139 -8.60 17.95 18.52
CA ASN A 139 -8.84 16.55 18.83
C ASN A 139 -9.80 16.32 20.02
N GLY A 140 -10.01 17.31 20.85
CA GLY A 140 -10.97 17.30 21.95
C GLY A 140 -12.35 17.75 21.45
N GLY A 141 -13.08 16.87 20.75
CA GLY A 141 -14.48 17.09 20.39
C GLY A 141 -15.28 17.45 21.64
N SER A 142 -15.88 18.66 21.62
CA SER A 142 -16.76 19.25 22.62
C SER A 142 -17.71 18.22 23.25
N ALA A 143 -17.46 17.85 24.49
CA ALA A 143 -18.48 17.36 25.36
C ALA A 143 -19.27 18.56 25.87
N ASP A 144 -20.31 18.98 25.15
CA ASP A 144 -21.51 19.64 25.66
C ASP A 144 -22.39 20.08 24.49
N ALA A 145 -23.48 19.37 24.24
CA ALA A 145 -24.80 19.90 23.94
C ALA A 145 -25.77 18.81 23.44
N GLU A 146 -26.73 18.51 24.31
CA GLU A 146 -28.15 18.15 24.07
C GLU A 146 -28.56 17.28 22.87
N GLY A 147 -29.09 16.10 23.21
CA GLY A 147 -30.36 15.55 22.74
C GLY A 147 -30.57 15.39 21.24
N GLY A 148 -30.17 14.26 20.67
CA GLY A 148 -30.68 13.81 19.38
C GLY A 148 -30.55 12.29 19.23
N LYS A 149 -31.68 11.56 19.32
CA LYS A 149 -31.76 10.12 19.00
C LYS A 149 -31.51 9.91 17.51
N GLY A 150 -30.53 9.11 17.16
CA GLY A 150 -30.32 8.68 15.79
C GLY A 150 -29.20 7.65 15.65
N SER A 151 -29.60 6.43 15.36
CA SER A 151 -28.89 5.35 14.66
C SER A 151 -27.50 4.93 15.15
N ALA A 152 -27.44 3.76 15.76
CA ALA A 152 -26.21 3.05 16.10
C ALA A 152 -25.49 2.61 14.81
N GLY A 153 -24.47 3.37 14.41
CA GLY A 153 -23.38 2.92 13.55
C GLY A 153 -22.29 2.35 14.44
N SER A 154 -21.85 1.14 14.15
CA SER A 154 -20.69 0.51 14.80
C SER A 154 -19.40 1.18 14.33
N GLY A 155 -19.09 2.37 14.86
CA GLY A 155 -17.78 3.00 14.73
C GLY A 155 -16.83 2.36 15.75
N LYS A 156 -15.64 1.95 15.30
CA LYS A 156 -14.47 1.75 16.18
C LYS A 156 -14.33 2.99 17.08
N PRO A 157 -13.88 2.84 18.34
CA PRO A 157 -13.53 4.00 19.15
C PRO A 157 -12.48 4.83 18.39
N ASP A 158 -12.67 6.16 18.29
CA ASP A 158 -11.68 7.09 17.75
C ASP A 158 -10.38 6.88 18.54
N GLU A 159 -9.38 6.32 17.90
CA GLU A 159 -8.02 6.30 18.45
C GLU A 159 -7.53 7.74 18.50
N ALA A 160 -7.00 8.15 19.65
CA ALA A 160 -6.53 9.51 19.87
C ALA A 160 -5.41 9.82 18.87
N LYS A 161 -5.67 10.75 17.93
CA LYS A 161 -4.73 11.16 16.90
C LYS A 161 -3.65 12.03 17.53
N VAL A 162 -2.39 11.70 17.31
CA VAL A 162 -1.24 12.47 17.77
C VAL A 162 -0.92 13.57 16.76
N VAL A 163 -0.55 14.75 17.22
CA VAL A 163 -0.09 15.83 16.36
C VAL A 163 1.32 15.53 15.87
N LEU A 164 1.62 15.83 14.61
CA LEU A 164 2.98 15.73 14.08
C LEU A 164 3.95 16.56 14.94
N PRO A 165 5.04 15.96 15.45
CA PRO A 165 5.96 16.63 16.39
C PRO A 165 6.95 17.55 15.65
N THR A 166 6.44 18.64 15.11
CA THR A 166 7.25 19.65 14.41
C THR A 166 7.90 20.64 15.37
N ALA A 167 8.98 21.27 14.97
CA ALA A 167 9.75 22.20 15.79
C ALA A 167 8.94 23.41 16.29
N ASP A 168 7.89 23.81 15.56
CA ASP A 168 6.99 24.93 15.92
C ASP A 168 6.04 24.61 17.09
N LEU A 169 6.00 23.37 17.58
CA LEU A 169 5.36 23.03 18.85
C LEU A 169 6.10 23.62 20.06
N LEU A 170 7.38 23.96 19.90
CA LEU A 170 8.19 24.59 20.94
C LEU A 170 8.20 26.11 20.82
N HIS A 171 8.36 26.81 21.93
CA HIS A 171 8.62 28.24 21.88
C HIS A 171 10.04 28.52 21.38
N GLN A 172 10.18 29.41 20.40
CA GLN A 172 11.48 29.72 19.79
C GLN A 172 12.53 30.15 20.83
N ALA A 173 12.11 30.89 21.88
CA ALA A 173 13.03 31.33 22.94
C ALA A 173 13.65 30.15 23.73
N ASP A 174 12.89 29.08 23.94
CA ASP A 174 13.39 27.88 24.63
C ASP A 174 14.38 27.13 23.75
N VAL A 175 14.08 27.01 22.45
CA VAL A 175 14.98 26.42 21.44
C VAL A 175 16.27 27.22 21.31
N ASP A 176 16.19 28.55 21.27
CA ASP A 176 17.36 29.43 21.21
C ASP A 176 18.22 29.31 22.49
N GLY A 177 17.58 29.17 23.65
CA GLY A 177 18.27 28.90 24.91
C GLY A 177 19.01 27.55 24.88
N LEU A 178 18.34 26.49 24.43
CA LEU A 178 18.94 25.16 24.31
C LEU A 178 20.16 25.17 23.37
N ARG A 179 20.09 25.85 22.24
CA ARG A 179 21.19 25.94 21.25
C ARG A 179 22.47 26.55 21.78
N VAL A 180 22.43 27.30 22.87
CA VAL A 180 23.64 27.83 23.54
C VAL A 180 24.41 26.72 24.25
N ASP A 181 23.70 25.70 24.74
CA ASP A 181 24.28 24.65 25.60
C ASP A 181 24.68 23.39 24.84
N ILE A 182 24.29 23.25 23.58
CA ILE A 182 24.57 22.09 22.71
C ILE A 182 25.57 22.46 21.59
N PRO A 183 26.27 21.48 20.99
CA PRO A 183 27.10 21.71 19.81
C PRO A 183 26.30 22.27 18.62
N ASP A 184 26.91 23.12 17.83
CA ASP A 184 26.32 23.63 16.60
C ASP A 184 26.44 22.58 15.48
N VAL A 185 25.32 22.26 14.86
CA VAL A 185 25.26 21.40 13.66
C VAL A 185 25.18 22.34 12.45
N THR A 186 26.33 22.56 11.82
CA THR A 186 26.45 23.49 10.70
C THR A 186 26.22 22.74 9.37
N ASP A 187 25.34 23.30 8.52
CA ASP A 187 25.02 22.82 7.17
C ASP A 187 24.77 21.31 7.07
N PRO A 188 23.79 20.76 7.82
CA PRO A 188 23.48 19.35 7.75
C PRO A 188 22.95 18.96 6.37
N GLU A 189 23.50 17.90 5.78
CA GLU A 189 22.90 17.26 4.62
C GLU A 189 21.64 16.52 5.07
N LEU A 190 20.46 16.87 4.53
CA LEU A 190 19.16 16.40 4.99
C LEU A 190 18.48 15.52 3.93
N LEU A 191 17.64 14.58 4.37
CA LEU A 191 16.93 13.61 3.53
C LEU A 191 15.64 14.20 2.89
N GLN A 192 15.74 15.32 2.20
CA GLN A 192 14.57 16.02 1.62
C GLN A 192 13.87 15.25 0.50
N GLU A 193 14.49 14.20 -0.04
CA GLU A 193 13.94 13.34 -1.09
C GLU A 193 13.35 12.04 -0.54
N ILE A 194 13.39 11.86 0.79
CA ILE A 194 12.78 10.71 1.47
C ILE A 194 11.45 11.13 2.07
N LEU A 195 10.40 10.41 1.70
CA LEU A 195 9.08 10.57 2.29
C LEU A 195 8.99 9.74 3.56
N VAL A 196 8.45 10.30 4.63
CA VAL A 196 8.04 9.52 5.79
C VAL A 196 6.51 9.47 5.84
N ALA A 197 5.96 8.28 5.60
CA ALA A 197 4.54 8.01 5.68
C ALA A 197 4.15 7.74 7.13
N VAL A 198 3.15 8.44 7.63
CA VAL A 198 2.72 8.36 9.03
C VAL A 198 1.19 8.35 9.12
N ASP A 199 0.68 7.56 10.06
CA ASP A 199 -0.68 7.68 10.60
C ASP A 199 -0.51 7.91 12.11
N PRO A 200 -0.34 9.18 12.57
CA PRO A 200 0.22 9.48 13.87
C PRO A 200 -0.58 8.88 15.03
N LYS A 201 0.02 7.93 15.75
CA LYS A 201 -0.56 7.23 16.91
C LYS A 201 0.31 7.42 18.14
N PRO A 202 -0.29 7.29 19.36
CA PRO A 202 0.48 7.32 20.59
C PRO A 202 1.62 6.28 20.59
N GLY A 203 2.83 6.73 20.94
CA GLY A 203 4.04 5.92 20.95
C GLY A 203 4.94 6.08 19.70
N GLN A 204 4.45 6.71 18.64
CA GLN A 204 5.22 6.94 17.40
C GLN A 204 5.97 8.29 17.41
N GLU A 205 5.73 9.15 18.39
CA GLU A 205 6.20 10.54 18.43
C GLU A 205 7.71 10.64 18.24
N ALA A 206 8.49 9.85 18.97
CA ALA A 206 9.96 9.88 18.94
C ALA A 206 10.53 9.44 17.58
N ALA A 207 9.95 8.41 16.98
CA ALA A 207 10.36 7.93 15.66
C ALA A 207 10.04 8.97 14.56
N ILE A 208 8.86 9.58 14.62
CA ILE A 208 8.47 10.66 13.71
C ILE A 208 9.39 11.86 13.89
N GLY A 209 9.65 12.29 15.14
CA GLY A 209 10.56 13.39 15.43
C GLY A 209 11.98 13.13 14.91
N THR A 210 12.47 11.90 15.00
CA THR A 210 13.76 11.47 14.45
C THR A 210 13.79 11.57 12.92
N ALA A 211 12.72 11.13 12.24
CA ALA A 211 12.63 11.25 10.79
C ALA A 211 12.62 12.71 10.33
N LEU A 212 11.88 13.58 11.04
CA LEU A 212 11.85 15.02 10.78
C LEU A 212 13.21 15.67 11.05
N ALA A 213 13.90 15.25 12.12
CA ALA A 213 15.25 15.72 12.44
C ALA A 213 16.26 15.37 11.34
N ALA A 214 16.09 14.24 10.67
CA ALA A 214 16.88 13.85 9.51
C ALA A 214 16.48 14.61 8.22
N GLY A 215 15.41 15.40 8.25
CA GLY A 215 14.91 16.18 7.12
C GLY A 215 13.98 15.43 6.17
N ALA A 216 13.52 14.24 6.54
CA ALA A 216 12.52 13.51 5.77
C ALA A 216 11.18 14.25 5.73
N VAL A 217 10.45 14.13 4.62
CA VAL A 217 9.21 14.88 4.37
C VAL A 217 8.02 14.08 4.86
N PRO A 218 7.28 14.55 5.89
CA PRO A 218 6.15 13.82 6.42
C PRO A 218 4.92 13.92 5.50
N VAL A 219 4.23 12.79 5.33
CA VAL A 219 2.92 12.71 4.68
C VAL A 219 2.00 11.85 5.54
N GLU A 220 0.88 12.43 5.98
CA GLU A 220 -0.15 11.65 6.67
C GLU A 220 -0.84 10.70 5.69
N VAL A 221 -0.90 9.43 6.07
CA VAL A 221 -1.49 8.34 5.30
C VAL A 221 -2.46 7.60 6.21
N PRO A 222 -3.72 8.00 6.25
CA PRO A 222 -4.71 7.38 7.13
C PRO A 222 -4.81 5.86 6.94
N ASP A 223 -4.87 5.14 8.05
CA ASP A 223 -4.94 3.67 8.08
C ASP A 223 -3.79 2.96 7.33
N GLY A 224 -2.70 3.67 7.02
CA GLY A 224 -1.55 3.12 6.28
C GLY A 224 -1.77 2.85 4.80
N ASP A 225 -2.91 3.26 4.23
CA ASP A 225 -3.25 3.02 2.82
C ASP A 225 -3.12 4.30 1.97
N VAL A 226 -2.02 4.38 1.22
CA VAL A 226 -1.74 5.49 0.30
C VAL A 226 -2.84 5.65 -0.75
N ALA A 227 -3.47 4.56 -1.17
CA ALA A 227 -4.45 4.56 -2.25
C ALA A 227 -5.86 4.98 -1.81
N ALA A 228 -6.13 4.98 -0.50
CA ALA A 228 -7.46 5.28 0.04
C ALA A 228 -7.85 6.76 -0.06
N ASP A 229 -6.87 7.68 -0.11
CA ASP A 229 -7.13 9.12 -0.14
C ASP A 229 -6.48 9.81 -1.36
N ALA A 230 -7.32 10.39 -2.21
CA ALA A 230 -6.88 11.09 -3.42
C ALA A 230 -5.91 12.25 -3.14
N LYS A 231 -6.05 12.93 -1.98
CA LYS A 231 -5.16 14.02 -1.58
C LYS A 231 -3.76 13.50 -1.23
N THR A 232 -3.69 12.37 -0.53
CA THR A 232 -2.42 11.68 -0.24
C THR A 232 -1.71 11.29 -1.54
N VAL A 233 -2.43 10.67 -2.49
CA VAL A 233 -1.90 10.32 -3.82
C VAL A 233 -1.38 11.55 -4.56
N GLU A 234 -2.14 12.65 -4.58
CA GLU A 234 -1.73 13.90 -5.24
C GLU A 234 -0.48 14.52 -4.58
N THR A 235 -0.42 14.51 -3.24
CA THR A 235 0.73 15.00 -2.49
C THR A 235 2.00 14.20 -2.82
N ILE A 236 1.93 12.88 -2.80
CA ILE A 236 3.06 12.00 -3.14
C ILE A 236 3.50 12.22 -4.59
N ARG A 237 2.53 12.35 -5.51
CA ARG A 237 2.83 12.65 -6.92
C ARG A 237 3.58 13.96 -7.10
N ALA A 238 3.23 14.98 -6.32
CA ALA A 238 3.90 16.28 -6.36
C ALA A 238 5.32 16.23 -5.78
N LEU A 239 5.52 15.48 -4.70
CA LEU A 239 6.81 15.34 -4.02
C LEU A 239 7.83 14.53 -4.82
N LYS A 240 7.39 13.49 -5.52
CA LYS A 240 8.24 12.55 -6.28
C LYS A 240 9.40 12.00 -5.45
N PRO A 241 9.13 11.36 -4.32
CA PRO A 241 10.16 10.90 -3.42
C PRO A 241 11.03 9.82 -4.07
N LEU A 242 12.31 9.76 -3.68
CA LEU A 242 13.25 8.70 -4.08
C LEU A 242 13.11 7.44 -3.21
N GLY A 243 12.58 7.59 -2.00
CA GLY A 243 12.31 6.49 -1.08
C GLY A 243 11.22 6.85 -0.08
N VAL A 244 10.67 5.83 0.56
CA VAL A 244 9.62 5.99 1.58
C VAL A 244 9.95 5.17 2.83
N VAL A 245 9.68 5.76 3.99
CA VAL A 245 9.71 5.05 5.28
C VAL A 245 8.33 5.16 5.93
N GLY A 246 7.66 4.03 6.14
CA GLY A 246 6.43 3.96 6.91
C GLY A 246 6.75 3.82 8.40
N ILE A 247 6.12 4.62 9.25
CA ILE A 247 6.25 4.52 10.72
C ILE A 247 4.94 4.00 11.29
N GLY A 248 4.95 2.73 11.69
CA GLY A 248 3.82 1.99 12.23
C GLY A 248 3.53 0.70 11.47
N GLY A 249 2.99 -0.29 12.17
CA GLY A 249 2.64 -1.60 11.60
C GLY A 249 1.46 -1.56 10.61
N GLU A 250 0.70 -0.48 10.58
CA GLU A 250 -0.41 -0.23 9.65
C GLU A 250 0.05 -0.18 8.18
N PHE A 251 1.31 0.13 7.92
CA PHE A 251 1.85 0.17 6.55
C PHE A 251 2.15 -1.22 5.97
N GLY A 252 2.07 -2.28 6.79
CA GLY A 252 2.25 -3.64 6.32
C GLY A 252 3.67 -3.93 5.82
N ALA A 253 3.78 -4.61 4.67
CA ALA A 253 5.07 -4.95 4.10
C ALA A 253 5.71 -3.76 3.36
N ALA A 254 7.03 -3.59 3.48
CA ALA A 254 7.76 -2.52 2.80
C ALA A 254 7.58 -2.54 1.28
N ASP A 255 7.52 -3.72 0.67
CA ASP A 255 7.31 -3.86 -0.77
C ASP A 255 5.92 -3.35 -1.22
N ASP A 256 4.89 -3.54 -0.39
CA ASP A 256 3.54 -3.04 -0.66
C ASP A 256 3.48 -1.51 -0.58
N LEU A 257 4.05 -0.93 0.48
CA LEU A 257 4.16 0.53 0.63
C LEU A 257 4.99 1.14 -0.52
N GLY A 258 6.11 0.51 -0.87
CA GLY A 258 6.96 0.94 -1.97
C GLY A 258 6.22 0.94 -3.31
N TRP A 259 5.44 -0.09 -3.59
CA TRP A 259 4.61 -0.14 -4.79
C TRP A 259 3.54 0.96 -4.80
N GLN A 260 2.79 1.15 -3.71
CA GLN A 260 1.76 2.18 -3.61
C GLN A 260 2.33 3.58 -3.89
N VAL A 261 3.48 3.91 -3.30
CA VAL A 261 4.17 5.19 -3.52
C VAL A 261 4.68 5.31 -4.95
N ALA A 262 5.24 4.24 -5.53
CA ALA A 262 5.68 4.23 -6.92
C ALA A 262 4.52 4.46 -7.91
N VAL A 263 3.36 3.83 -7.67
CA VAL A 263 2.16 4.04 -8.50
C VAL A 263 1.65 5.47 -8.37
N ALA A 264 1.51 5.98 -7.14
CA ALA A 264 1.11 7.37 -6.90
C ALA A 264 2.03 8.36 -7.63
N THR A 265 3.35 8.11 -7.57
CA THR A 265 4.37 8.93 -8.24
C THR A 265 4.30 8.83 -9.77
N SER A 266 4.00 7.64 -10.32
CA SER A 266 3.92 7.40 -11.77
C SER A 266 2.82 8.21 -12.45
N GLY A 267 1.77 8.57 -11.72
CA GLY A 267 0.58 9.23 -12.24
C GLY A 267 -0.35 8.31 -13.03
N LYS A 268 -0.05 7.02 -13.12
CA LYS A 268 -0.94 6.03 -13.73
C LYS A 268 -2.06 5.68 -12.77
N THR A 269 -3.29 5.65 -13.26
CA THR A 269 -4.49 5.35 -12.49
C THR A 269 -5.36 4.34 -13.22
N LEU A 270 -6.27 3.73 -12.50
CA LEU A 270 -7.42 3.06 -13.08
C LEU A 270 -8.32 4.08 -13.80
N PRO A 271 -9.26 3.65 -14.64
CA PRO A 271 -10.12 4.55 -15.38
C PRO A 271 -10.92 5.55 -14.52
N ASP A 272 -11.26 5.17 -13.30
CA ASP A 272 -11.96 6.01 -12.31
C ASP A 272 -11.04 6.95 -11.51
N GLY A 273 -9.74 6.91 -11.79
CA GLY A 273 -8.72 7.70 -11.10
C GLY A 273 -8.16 7.06 -9.83
N SER A 274 -8.67 5.89 -9.40
CA SER A 274 -8.17 5.16 -8.24
C SER A 274 -6.87 4.39 -8.54
N LEU A 275 -6.23 3.89 -7.49
CA LEU A 275 -5.06 2.99 -7.59
C LEU A 275 -5.41 1.55 -7.27
N GLN A 276 -6.54 1.31 -6.61
CA GLN A 276 -7.04 0.00 -6.19
C GLN A 276 -8.41 -0.26 -6.78
N LEU A 277 -8.69 -1.54 -7.06
CA LEU A 277 -9.95 -1.99 -7.65
C LEU A 277 -11.08 -2.11 -6.62
N PHE A 278 -10.74 -2.53 -5.41
CA PHE A 278 -11.71 -2.80 -4.34
C PHE A 278 -11.45 -1.90 -3.11
N PRO A 279 -12.47 -1.61 -2.29
CA PRO A 279 -13.84 -2.13 -2.37
C PRO A 279 -14.65 -1.46 -3.49
N GLY A 280 -15.46 -2.24 -4.17
CA GLY A 280 -16.37 -1.84 -5.24
C GLY A 280 -16.98 -3.06 -5.89
N ARG A 281 -17.99 -2.87 -6.72
CA ARG A 281 -18.54 -3.95 -7.56
C ARG A 281 -18.25 -3.62 -9.02
N TYR A 282 -17.77 -4.61 -9.76
CA TYR A 282 -17.63 -4.55 -11.20
C TYR A 282 -18.66 -5.45 -11.87
N VAL A 283 -19.07 -5.07 -13.08
CA VAL A 283 -19.98 -5.86 -13.92
C VAL A 283 -19.27 -6.08 -15.26
N SER A 284 -18.89 -7.32 -15.54
CA SER A 284 -18.25 -7.67 -16.80
C SER A 284 -19.28 -8.02 -17.88
N THR A 285 -18.94 -7.70 -19.12
CA THR A 285 -19.68 -8.09 -20.32
C THR A 285 -18.71 -8.73 -21.29
N SER A 286 -19.02 -9.94 -21.76
CA SER A 286 -18.15 -10.68 -22.68
C SER A 286 -18.17 -10.07 -24.07
N TYR A 287 -17.00 -9.98 -24.71
CA TYR A 287 -16.82 -9.50 -26.05
C TYR A 287 -15.75 -10.29 -26.78
N THR A 288 -16.14 -10.87 -27.91
CA THR A 288 -15.20 -11.52 -28.83
C THR A 288 -15.10 -10.68 -30.08
N VAL A 289 -13.88 -10.29 -30.48
CA VAL A 289 -13.66 -9.56 -31.71
C VAL A 289 -14.04 -10.48 -32.87
N PRO A 290 -14.99 -10.06 -33.75
CA PRO A 290 -15.44 -10.92 -34.86
C PRO A 290 -14.33 -11.23 -35.85
N ALA A 291 -14.23 -12.49 -36.27
CA ALA A 291 -13.25 -12.91 -37.28
C ALA A 291 -13.39 -12.12 -38.58
N GLY A 292 -12.28 -11.60 -39.11
CA GLY A 292 -12.25 -10.85 -40.35
C GLY A 292 -12.88 -9.46 -40.29
N ILE A 293 -13.13 -8.93 -39.08
CA ILE A 293 -13.62 -7.55 -38.90
C ILE A 293 -12.60 -6.56 -39.46
N ALA A 294 -13.06 -5.60 -40.25
CA ALA A 294 -12.18 -4.60 -40.85
C ALA A 294 -11.74 -3.49 -39.87
N ASP A 295 -12.56 -3.23 -38.84
CA ASP A 295 -12.32 -2.18 -37.85
C ASP A 295 -12.72 -2.66 -36.44
N PRO A 296 -11.80 -3.33 -35.71
CA PRO A 296 -12.06 -3.80 -34.36
C PRO A 296 -12.37 -2.68 -33.35
N ALA A 297 -11.82 -1.47 -33.57
CA ALA A 297 -12.08 -0.32 -32.70
C ALA A 297 -13.54 0.13 -32.74
N THR A 298 -14.07 0.30 -33.97
CA THR A 298 -15.49 0.68 -34.16
C THR A 298 -16.43 -0.41 -33.64
N ASP A 299 -16.08 -1.68 -33.79
CA ASP A 299 -16.91 -2.78 -33.30
C ASP A 299 -16.93 -2.84 -31.77
N ALA A 300 -15.80 -2.56 -31.12
CA ALA A 300 -15.67 -2.56 -29.65
C ALA A 300 -16.57 -1.53 -28.94
N VAL A 301 -16.99 -0.45 -29.64
CA VAL A 301 -17.95 0.53 -29.07
C VAL A 301 -19.25 -0.13 -28.63
N ARG A 302 -19.69 -1.17 -29.32
CA ARG A 302 -20.89 -1.92 -28.91
C ARG A 302 -20.71 -2.67 -27.60
N ALA A 303 -19.48 -3.18 -27.36
CA ALA A 303 -19.17 -3.83 -26.10
C ALA A 303 -19.13 -2.81 -24.95
N VAL A 304 -18.59 -1.61 -25.20
CA VAL A 304 -18.60 -0.49 -24.25
C VAL A 304 -20.05 -0.12 -23.84
N ASP A 305 -20.94 0.06 -24.82
CA ASP A 305 -22.34 0.42 -24.56
C ASP A 305 -23.09 -0.69 -23.82
N ALA A 306 -22.85 -1.95 -24.18
CA ALA A 306 -23.43 -3.10 -23.50
C ALA A 306 -22.94 -3.21 -22.04
N ALA A 307 -21.65 -3.04 -21.81
CA ALA A 307 -21.09 -3.09 -20.45
C ALA A 307 -21.61 -1.93 -19.58
N ALA A 308 -21.74 -0.73 -20.11
CA ALA A 308 -22.33 0.40 -19.42
C ALA A 308 -23.79 0.10 -19.02
N THR A 309 -24.59 -0.45 -19.94
CA THR A 309 -25.98 -0.83 -19.67
C THR A 309 -26.07 -1.92 -18.58
N ASN A 310 -25.25 -2.96 -18.67
CA ASN A 310 -25.23 -4.04 -17.67
C ASN A 310 -24.77 -3.52 -16.29
N GLY A 311 -23.78 -2.61 -16.27
CA GLY A 311 -23.32 -1.94 -15.05
C GLY A 311 -24.43 -1.18 -14.33
N GLU A 312 -25.24 -0.42 -15.09
CA GLU A 312 -26.41 0.27 -14.53
C GLU A 312 -27.45 -0.69 -13.97
N VAL A 313 -27.77 -1.76 -14.69
CA VAL A 313 -28.79 -2.74 -14.30
C VAL A 313 -28.37 -3.54 -13.06
N LEU A 314 -27.10 -3.95 -12.97
CA LEU A 314 -26.57 -4.80 -11.92
C LEU A 314 -25.91 -4.01 -10.76
N GLY A 315 -25.80 -2.70 -10.90
CA GLY A 315 -25.28 -1.81 -9.86
C GLY A 315 -23.79 -1.99 -9.61
N GLY A 316 -22.97 -1.84 -10.65
CA GLY A 316 -21.50 -1.89 -10.57
C GLY A 316 -20.80 -1.12 -11.69
N SER A 317 -19.50 -0.92 -11.55
CA SER A 317 -18.67 -0.30 -12.56
C SER A 317 -18.52 -1.20 -13.79
N PRO A 318 -18.68 -0.68 -15.03
CA PRO A 318 -18.59 -1.49 -16.22
C PRO A 318 -17.18 -2.00 -16.49
N LEU A 319 -17.10 -3.24 -16.94
CA LEU A 319 -15.88 -3.94 -17.33
C LEU A 319 -16.16 -4.77 -18.59
N VAL A 320 -15.21 -4.84 -19.52
CA VAL A 320 -15.34 -5.69 -20.70
C VAL A 320 -14.36 -6.85 -20.63
N LEU A 321 -14.89 -8.06 -20.74
CA LEU A 321 -14.13 -9.30 -20.84
C LEU A 321 -13.86 -9.57 -22.32
N VAL A 322 -12.64 -9.28 -22.78
CA VAL A 322 -12.25 -9.42 -24.19
C VAL A 322 -11.62 -10.80 -24.40
N THR A 323 -12.24 -11.63 -25.22
CA THR A 323 -11.71 -12.95 -25.56
C THR A 323 -10.37 -12.82 -26.27
N ALA A 324 -9.29 -13.17 -25.59
CA ALA A 324 -7.94 -13.22 -26.15
C ALA A 324 -7.61 -14.60 -26.72
N SER A 325 -8.11 -15.66 -26.06
CA SER A 325 -8.03 -17.02 -26.60
C SER A 325 -9.26 -17.86 -26.22
N MET A 326 -9.58 -18.84 -27.03
CA MET A 326 -10.72 -19.74 -26.84
C MET A 326 -10.26 -21.20 -26.88
N ARG A 327 -10.91 -22.03 -26.09
CA ARG A 327 -10.71 -23.47 -26.16
C ARG A 327 -11.12 -24.00 -27.53
N SER A 328 -10.22 -24.78 -28.17
CA SER A 328 -10.45 -25.49 -29.42
C SER A 328 -10.64 -27.00 -29.18
N THR A 329 -11.45 -27.64 -30.02
CA THR A 329 -11.55 -29.12 -30.05
C THR A 329 -10.46 -29.77 -30.88
N ALA A 330 -9.76 -28.99 -31.71
CA ALA A 330 -8.61 -29.41 -32.49
C ALA A 330 -7.32 -28.99 -31.79
N ALA A 331 -6.28 -29.81 -31.95
CA ALA A 331 -4.99 -29.53 -31.31
C ALA A 331 -4.28 -28.28 -31.85
N GLY A 332 -4.73 -27.75 -32.99
CA GLY A 332 -4.01 -26.65 -33.66
C GLY A 332 -2.71 -27.13 -34.35
N GLU A 333 -1.93 -26.17 -34.86
CA GLU A 333 -0.61 -26.45 -35.46
C GLU A 333 0.46 -26.65 -34.37
N ASP A 334 0.30 -26.02 -33.21
CA ASP A 334 1.17 -26.05 -32.05
C ASP A 334 0.81 -27.14 -31.02
N GLY A 335 -0.37 -27.72 -31.16
CA GLY A 335 -0.81 -28.85 -30.32
C GLY A 335 -1.42 -28.47 -28.99
N ASP A 336 -1.79 -27.22 -28.78
CA ASP A 336 -2.19 -26.69 -27.48
C ASP A 336 -3.70 -26.68 -27.19
N PHE A 337 -4.55 -26.92 -28.20
CA PHE A 337 -6.01 -26.92 -28.13
C PHE A 337 -6.63 -25.55 -27.80
N VAL A 338 -6.00 -24.48 -28.28
CA VAL A 338 -6.45 -23.09 -28.11
C VAL A 338 -6.47 -22.40 -29.48
N ASP A 339 -7.41 -21.49 -29.65
CA ASP A 339 -7.47 -20.58 -30.81
C ASP A 339 -7.23 -19.16 -30.29
N GLU A 340 -6.06 -18.56 -30.54
CA GLU A 340 -5.67 -17.22 -30.08
C GLU A 340 -6.12 -16.13 -31.03
N GLN A 341 -6.40 -14.95 -30.46
CA GLN A 341 -6.63 -13.72 -31.20
C GLN A 341 -5.31 -12.93 -31.36
N PRO A 342 -4.94 -12.52 -32.58
CA PRO A 342 -3.71 -11.75 -32.77
C PRO A 342 -3.73 -10.39 -32.05
N LEU A 343 -2.59 -9.92 -31.55
CA LEU A 343 -2.46 -8.61 -30.90
C LEU A 343 -2.91 -7.45 -31.77
N GLU A 344 -2.72 -7.55 -33.12
CA GLU A 344 -3.16 -6.54 -34.07
C GLU A 344 -4.69 -6.35 -34.08
N VAL A 345 -5.43 -7.39 -33.69
CA VAL A 345 -6.88 -7.38 -33.58
C VAL A 345 -7.32 -6.94 -32.18
N LEU A 346 -6.65 -7.43 -31.15
CA LEU A 346 -6.98 -7.11 -29.75
C LEU A 346 -6.66 -5.66 -29.39
N THR A 347 -5.50 -5.14 -29.84
CA THR A 347 -5.01 -3.82 -29.41
C THR A 347 -6.00 -2.69 -29.68
N PRO A 348 -6.56 -2.52 -30.89
CA PRO A 348 -7.52 -1.43 -31.15
C PRO A 348 -8.80 -1.56 -30.30
N ALA A 349 -9.27 -2.78 -30.07
CA ALA A 349 -10.47 -3.02 -29.26
C ALA A 349 -10.21 -2.67 -27.79
N VAL A 350 -9.09 -3.12 -27.21
CA VAL A 350 -8.68 -2.83 -25.84
C VAL A 350 -8.50 -1.32 -25.62
N GLU A 351 -7.87 -0.62 -26.57
CA GLU A 351 -7.69 0.82 -26.48
C GLU A 351 -9.03 1.57 -26.52
N THR A 352 -9.95 1.19 -27.39
CA THR A 352 -11.29 1.79 -27.46
C THR A 352 -12.06 1.63 -26.15
N ILE A 353 -12.01 0.45 -25.53
CA ILE A 353 -12.70 0.18 -24.26
C ILE A 353 -12.07 1.00 -23.13
N ARG A 354 -10.74 1.04 -23.04
CA ARG A 354 -10.02 1.84 -22.04
C ARG A 354 -10.26 3.34 -22.18
N ASP A 355 -10.27 3.85 -23.42
CA ASP A 355 -10.53 5.27 -23.73
C ASP A 355 -11.97 5.68 -23.36
N ALA A 356 -12.89 4.71 -23.32
CA ALA A 356 -14.25 4.89 -22.79
C ALA A 356 -14.32 4.87 -21.25
N GLY A 357 -13.18 4.75 -20.55
CA GLY A 357 -13.14 4.73 -19.08
C GLY A 357 -13.54 3.40 -18.46
N GLN A 358 -13.43 2.28 -19.19
CA GLN A 358 -13.77 0.95 -18.68
C GLN A 358 -12.53 0.08 -18.49
N ILE A 359 -12.60 -0.85 -17.53
CA ILE A 359 -11.59 -1.87 -17.31
C ILE A 359 -11.74 -2.97 -18.37
N VAL A 360 -10.62 -3.54 -18.77
CA VAL A 360 -10.54 -4.69 -19.68
C VAL A 360 -9.96 -5.88 -18.94
N LEU A 361 -10.59 -7.05 -19.04
CA LEU A 361 -9.95 -8.32 -18.75
C LEU A 361 -9.71 -9.08 -20.07
N LEU A 362 -8.48 -9.51 -20.28
CA LEU A 362 -8.13 -10.41 -21.37
C LEU A 362 -8.50 -11.83 -20.95
N ASP A 363 -9.45 -12.41 -21.65
CA ASP A 363 -10.01 -13.72 -21.32
C ASP A 363 -9.25 -14.81 -22.07
N VAL A 364 -8.63 -15.74 -21.32
CA VAL A 364 -7.75 -16.78 -21.87
C VAL A 364 -8.16 -18.18 -21.43
N ALA A 365 -8.18 -19.09 -22.39
CA ALA A 365 -8.35 -20.50 -22.16
C ALA A 365 -6.97 -21.16 -21.91
N PRO A 366 -6.83 -22.06 -20.92
CA PRO A 366 -5.52 -22.60 -20.56
C PRO A 366 -4.96 -23.63 -21.56
N GLY A 367 -5.81 -24.33 -22.31
CA GLY A 367 -5.36 -25.40 -23.19
C GLY A 367 -4.49 -26.45 -22.48
N VAL A 368 -3.41 -26.87 -23.12
CA VAL A 368 -2.39 -27.78 -22.56
C VAL A 368 -1.26 -27.00 -21.86
N GLN A 369 -1.04 -25.76 -22.27
CA GLN A 369 0.08 -24.94 -21.83
C GLN A 369 -0.09 -24.42 -20.40
N PRO A 370 1.00 -24.16 -19.64
CA PRO A 370 0.91 -23.43 -18.38
C PRO A 370 0.25 -22.06 -18.57
N LEU A 371 -0.60 -21.65 -17.61
CA LEU A 371 -1.30 -20.36 -17.67
C LEU A 371 -0.32 -19.17 -17.85
N ALA A 372 0.83 -19.22 -17.18
CA ALA A 372 1.83 -18.16 -17.25
C ALA A 372 2.46 -18.01 -18.65
N ALA A 373 2.46 -19.06 -19.49
CA ALA A 373 3.04 -18.98 -20.83
C ALA A 373 2.25 -18.03 -21.76
N GLN A 374 0.94 -17.93 -21.55
CA GLN A 374 0.09 -17.05 -22.35
C GLN A 374 0.30 -15.55 -22.05
N LEU A 375 0.91 -15.22 -20.89
CA LEU A 375 1.17 -13.83 -20.53
C LEU A 375 2.24 -13.18 -21.43
N ASP A 376 3.16 -13.97 -22.01
CA ASP A 376 4.27 -13.43 -22.79
C ASP A 376 3.76 -12.65 -24.02
N GLU A 377 2.77 -13.18 -24.71
CA GLU A 377 2.17 -12.52 -25.86
C GLU A 377 1.25 -11.34 -25.48
N LEU A 378 0.60 -11.41 -24.30
CA LEU A 378 -0.34 -10.40 -23.84
C LEU A 378 0.32 -9.28 -23.01
N GLU A 379 1.59 -9.40 -22.65
CA GLU A 379 2.31 -8.42 -21.82
C GLU A 379 2.21 -6.98 -22.34
N PRO A 380 2.27 -6.71 -23.67
CA PRO A 380 2.09 -5.34 -24.18
C PRO A 380 0.73 -4.72 -23.85
N LEU A 381 -0.32 -5.52 -23.72
CA LEU A 381 -1.64 -5.08 -23.28
C LEU A 381 -1.76 -5.01 -21.76
N LEU A 382 -1.27 -6.02 -21.05
CA LEU A 382 -1.25 -6.08 -19.58
C LEU A 382 -0.41 -4.95 -18.96
N SER A 383 0.53 -4.37 -19.71
CA SER A 383 1.33 -3.20 -19.31
C SER A 383 0.54 -1.88 -19.33
N LYS A 384 -0.72 -1.90 -19.73
CA LYS A 384 -1.60 -0.72 -19.75
C LYS A 384 -2.45 -0.65 -18.48
N PRO A 385 -2.55 0.51 -17.80
CA PRO A 385 -3.43 0.66 -16.63
C PRO A 385 -4.87 0.25 -16.95
N GLY A 386 -5.52 -0.48 -16.04
CA GLY A 386 -6.89 -0.94 -16.22
C GLY A 386 -7.05 -2.15 -17.15
N VAL A 387 -5.95 -2.79 -17.54
CA VAL A 387 -6.00 -4.10 -18.24
C VAL A 387 -5.58 -5.19 -17.27
N GLY A 388 -6.42 -6.21 -17.13
CA GLY A 388 -6.20 -7.40 -16.31
C GLY A 388 -6.37 -8.68 -17.12
N LEU A 389 -6.48 -9.79 -16.41
CA LEU A 389 -6.55 -11.14 -16.98
C LEU A 389 -7.75 -11.90 -16.42
N SER A 390 -8.41 -12.71 -17.24
CA SER A 390 -9.38 -13.72 -16.83
C SER A 390 -8.89 -15.08 -17.29
N VAL A 391 -8.93 -16.09 -16.39
CA VAL A 391 -8.45 -17.46 -16.67
C VAL A 391 -9.52 -18.49 -16.31
N HIS A 392 -9.54 -19.58 -17.05
CA HIS A 392 -10.50 -20.67 -16.93
C HIS A 392 -9.83 -22.01 -16.58
N PRO A 393 -9.40 -22.23 -15.34
CA PRO A 393 -8.80 -23.51 -14.91
C PRO A 393 -9.64 -24.73 -15.24
N GLU A 394 -10.96 -24.60 -15.26
CA GLU A 394 -11.94 -25.64 -15.60
C GLU A 394 -11.86 -26.10 -17.06
N PHE A 395 -11.21 -25.33 -17.93
CA PHE A 395 -11.02 -25.68 -19.35
C PHE A 395 -9.66 -26.30 -19.63
N ARG A 396 -8.88 -26.61 -18.58
CA ARG A 396 -7.60 -27.32 -18.74
C ARG A 396 -7.79 -28.66 -19.43
N VAL A 397 -6.92 -28.93 -20.42
CA VAL A 397 -6.87 -30.22 -21.11
C VAL A 397 -5.50 -30.87 -20.97
N ALA A 398 -5.45 -32.19 -21.03
CA ALA A 398 -4.21 -32.95 -21.14
C ALA A 398 -3.66 -32.93 -22.57
N GLY A 399 -2.41 -33.32 -22.77
CA GLY A 399 -1.76 -33.35 -24.09
C GLY A 399 -2.44 -34.26 -25.14
N ASN A 400 -3.41 -35.10 -24.74
CA ASN A 400 -4.27 -35.87 -25.64
C ASN A 400 -5.64 -35.20 -25.89
N GLY A 401 -5.85 -33.95 -25.43
CA GLY A 401 -7.10 -33.23 -25.55
C GLY A 401 -8.19 -33.62 -24.55
N ALA A 402 -7.91 -34.50 -23.61
CA ALA A 402 -8.88 -34.88 -22.57
C ALA A 402 -8.99 -33.78 -21.50
N ASP A 403 -10.23 -33.46 -21.10
CA ASP A 403 -10.48 -32.52 -20.02
C ASP A 403 -9.88 -32.98 -18.70
N THR A 404 -9.07 -32.16 -18.07
CA THR A 404 -8.60 -32.35 -16.68
C THR A 404 -9.37 -31.47 -15.72
N GLY A 405 -9.88 -30.33 -16.16
CA GLY A 405 -10.78 -29.43 -15.43
C GLY A 405 -10.16 -28.76 -14.21
N ALA A 406 -8.82 -28.82 -14.05
CA ALA A 406 -8.14 -28.28 -12.91
C ALA A 406 -6.68 -27.92 -13.18
N VAL A 407 -6.17 -26.94 -12.44
CA VAL A 407 -4.75 -26.55 -12.38
C VAL A 407 -4.25 -26.58 -10.93
N PRO A 408 -2.97 -26.88 -10.66
CA PRO A 408 -2.41 -26.73 -9.32
C PRO A 408 -2.27 -25.27 -8.94
N VAL A 409 -2.39 -24.95 -7.64
CA VAL A 409 -2.22 -23.58 -7.13
C VAL A 409 -0.87 -22.96 -7.50
N ALA A 410 0.19 -23.76 -7.59
CA ALA A 410 1.52 -23.31 -7.98
C ALA A 410 1.55 -22.65 -9.38
N GLU A 411 0.74 -23.16 -10.32
CA GLU A 411 0.62 -22.58 -11.66
C GLU A 411 -0.12 -21.23 -11.63
N LEU A 412 -1.17 -21.11 -10.82
CA LEU A 412 -1.88 -19.84 -10.61
C LEU A 412 -0.99 -18.85 -9.86
N GLN A 413 -0.19 -19.32 -8.89
CA GLN A 413 0.77 -18.46 -8.18
C GLN A 413 1.78 -17.82 -9.13
N GLU A 414 2.26 -18.57 -10.13
CA GLU A 414 3.17 -18.02 -11.15
C GLU A 414 2.52 -16.87 -11.94
N VAL A 415 1.24 -16.99 -12.28
CA VAL A 415 0.48 -15.89 -12.92
C VAL A 415 0.40 -14.67 -12.00
N VAL A 416 0.02 -14.87 -10.74
CA VAL A 416 -0.08 -13.78 -9.74
C VAL A 416 1.28 -13.10 -9.57
N ASP A 417 2.36 -13.87 -9.41
CA ASP A 417 3.72 -13.33 -9.20
C ASP A 417 4.20 -12.53 -10.43
N ARG A 418 3.87 -12.98 -11.64
CA ARG A 418 4.20 -12.25 -12.88
C ARG A 418 3.43 -10.95 -13.02
N LEU A 419 2.12 -10.95 -12.73
CA LEU A 419 1.31 -9.74 -12.74
C LEU A 419 1.77 -8.73 -11.68
N ALA A 420 2.10 -9.20 -10.47
CA ALA A 420 2.64 -8.34 -9.41
C ALA A 420 4.00 -7.72 -9.81
N LYS A 421 4.89 -8.52 -10.38
CA LYS A 421 6.18 -8.04 -10.90
C LYS A 421 5.99 -7.00 -12.01
N LEU A 422 5.03 -7.23 -12.93
CA LEU A 422 4.71 -6.30 -14.00
C LEU A 422 4.18 -4.98 -13.43
N ALA A 423 3.24 -5.05 -12.47
CA ALA A 423 2.67 -3.87 -11.82
C ALA A 423 3.76 -3.05 -11.12
N THR A 424 4.64 -3.69 -10.36
CA THR A 424 5.76 -3.03 -9.68
C THR A 424 6.74 -2.40 -10.67
N ALA A 425 7.19 -3.17 -11.69
CA ALA A 425 8.20 -2.71 -12.65
C ALA A 425 7.72 -1.55 -13.53
N GLN A 426 6.42 -1.51 -13.82
CA GLN A 426 5.80 -0.51 -14.68
C GLN A 426 5.11 0.62 -13.90
N GLY A 427 5.06 0.55 -12.56
CA GLY A 427 4.29 1.49 -11.73
C GLY A 427 2.82 1.51 -12.13
N LEU A 428 2.20 0.33 -12.28
CA LEU A 428 0.79 0.20 -12.63
C LEU A 428 -0.08 0.17 -11.36
N PRO A 429 -1.31 0.70 -11.43
CA PRO A 429 -2.33 0.45 -10.42
C PRO A 429 -2.64 -1.04 -10.34
N GLN A 430 -3.43 -1.44 -9.36
CA GLN A 430 -3.77 -2.83 -9.11
C GLN A 430 -4.30 -3.52 -10.37
N ILE A 431 -3.79 -4.72 -10.66
CA ILE A 431 -4.21 -5.55 -11.80
C ILE A 431 -5.25 -6.57 -11.33
N MET A 432 -6.39 -6.67 -12.01
CA MET A 432 -7.39 -7.70 -11.72
C MET A 432 -7.00 -9.02 -12.38
N LEU A 433 -7.05 -10.10 -11.59
CA LEU A 433 -7.01 -11.48 -12.07
C LEU A 433 -8.32 -12.16 -11.71
N GLU A 434 -9.17 -12.41 -12.69
CA GLU A 434 -10.35 -13.23 -12.53
C GLU A 434 -10.03 -14.70 -12.76
N VAL A 435 -10.51 -15.57 -11.87
CA VAL A 435 -10.33 -17.02 -11.93
C VAL A 435 -11.70 -17.68 -11.93
N HIS A 436 -12.12 -18.15 -13.09
CA HIS A 436 -13.39 -18.86 -13.23
C HIS A 436 -13.30 -20.25 -12.60
N GLN A 437 -14.35 -20.65 -11.89
CA GLN A 437 -14.43 -21.97 -11.26
C GLN A 437 -15.84 -22.54 -11.36
N SER A 438 -15.96 -23.74 -11.91
CA SER A 438 -17.19 -24.55 -11.81
C SER A 438 -17.27 -25.35 -10.49
N THR A 439 -16.13 -25.56 -9.84
CA THR A 439 -15.96 -26.14 -8.50
C THR A 439 -14.73 -25.56 -7.82
N ALA A 440 -14.65 -25.65 -6.49
CA ALA A 440 -13.45 -25.28 -5.75
C ALA A 440 -12.21 -26.05 -6.22
N ALA A 441 -12.39 -27.30 -6.66
CA ALA A 441 -11.33 -28.18 -7.13
C ALA A 441 -10.73 -27.78 -8.51
N SER A 442 -11.33 -26.81 -9.22
CA SER A 442 -10.73 -26.28 -10.46
C SER A 442 -9.35 -25.63 -10.23
N VAL A 443 -9.05 -25.22 -8.98
CA VAL A 443 -7.69 -24.88 -8.54
C VAL A 443 -7.37 -25.74 -7.33
N VAL A 444 -6.46 -26.70 -7.51
CA VAL A 444 -6.05 -27.62 -6.44
C VAL A 444 -5.22 -26.86 -5.41
N ASP A 445 -5.55 -27.03 -4.12
CA ASP A 445 -4.92 -26.36 -2.97
C ASP A 445 -5.02 -24.81 -3.02
N ARG A 446 -6.11 -24.27 -3.59
CA ARG A 446 -6.29 -22.83 -3.83
C ARG A 446 -6.16 -21.95 -2.58
N ALA A 447 -6.43 -22.49 -1.38
CA ALA A 447 -6.30 -21.77 -0.11
C ALA A 447 -4.85 -21.34 0.18
N ASP A 448 -3.88 -22.01 -0.45
CA ASP A 448 -2.45 -21.71 -0.29
C ASP A 448 -1.98 -20.56 -1.21
N LEU A 449 -2.85 -20.03 -2.08
CA LEU A 449 -2.50 -18.91 -2.96
C LEU A 449 -2.20 -17.64 -2.14
N ARG A 450 -1.05 -17.05 -2.40
CA ARG A 450 -0.63 -15.77 -1.81
C ARG A 450 -0.94 -14.64 -2.77
N ILE A 451 -1.70 -13.65 -2.30
CA ILE A 451 -2.17 -12.52 -3.10
C ILE A 451 -1.48 -11.24 -2.60
N PRO A 452 -0.49 -10.71 -3.35
CA PRO A 452 0.17 -9.45 -3.04
C PRO A 452 -0.73 -8.26 -3.37
N SER A 453 -0.42 -7.08 -2.83
CA SER A 453 -1.22 -5.85 -2.98
C SER A 453 -1.37 -5.39 -4.44
N GLN A 454 -0.43 -5.73 -5.30
CA GLN A 454 -0.41 -5.38 -6.71
C GLN A 454 -1.50 -6.06 -7.54
N VAL A 455 -2.06 -7.18 -7.06
CA VAL A 455 -3.01 -8.00 -7.80
C VAL A 455 -4.28 -8.18 -6.98
N ALA A 456 -5.43 -7.94 -7.60
CA ALA A 456 -6.73 -8.28 -7.03
C ALA A 456 -7.22 -9.58 -7.67
N VAL A 457 -7.28 -10.65 -6.89
CA VAL A 457 -7.74 -11.97 -7.37
C VAL A 457 -9.22 -12.15 -7.07
N VAL A 458 -10.00 -12.40 -8.11
CA VAL A 458 -11.45 -12.65 -8.02
C VAL A 458 -11.72 -14.08 -8.40
N PHE A 459 -12.29 -14.87 -7.49
CA PHE A 459 -12.76 -16.22 -7.79
C PHE A 459 -14.24 -16.17 -8.20
N THR A 460 -14.50 -16.37 -9.49
CA THR A 460 -15.85 -16.28 -10.06
C THR A 460 -16.49 -17.66 -10.14
N ALA A 461 -17.61 -17.84 -9.44
CA ALA A 461 -18.43 -19.05 -9.56
C ALA A 461 -19.14 -19.03 -10.91
N ALA A 462 -18.80 -19.97 -11.79
CA ALA A 462 -19.36 -20.13 -13.12
C ALA A 462 -19.76 -21.58 -13.36
N GLY A 463 -20.89 -21.80 -14.03
CA GLY A 463 -21.32 -23.17 -14.34
C GLY A 463 -22.29 -23.24 -15.51
N PRO A 464 -22.20 -24.27 -16.36
CA PRO A 464 -23.09 -24.44 -17.49
C PRO A 464 -24.52 -24.73 -17.03
N GLY A 465 -25.49 -24.00 -17.56
CA GLY A 465 -26.92 -24.34 -17.45
C GLY A 465 -27.51 -24.18 -16.05
N VAL A 466 -27.09 -23.21 -15.30
CA VAL A 466 -27.44 -23.01 -13.90
C VAL A 466 -28.91 -22.68 -13.71
N GLY A 467 -29.73 -23.69 -13.39
CA GLY A 467 -30.97 -23.49 -12.63
C GLY A 467 -30.59 -23.11 -11.20
N GLN A 468 -31.46 -22.33 -10.52
CA GLN A 468 -31.19 -21.74 -9.22
C GLN A 468 -30.53 -22.67 -8.17
N ALA A 469 -30.99 -23.93 -8.07
CA ALA A 469 -30.47 -24.91 -7.11
C ALA A 469 -29.03 -25.37 -7.41
N THR A 470 -28.62 -25.40 -8.69
CA THR A 470 -27.26 -25.78 -9.09
C THR A 470 -26.30 -24.58 -8.89
N ALA A 471 -26.81 -23.36 -9.09
CA ALA A 471 -26.08 -22.13 -8.80
C ALA A 471 -25.70 -22.03 -7.33
N ASP A 472 -26.66 -22.29 -6.42
CA ASP A 472 -26.41 -22.27 -4.98
C ASP A 472 -25.34 -23.28 -4.56
N GLY A 473 -25.32 -24.47 -5.16
CA GLY A 473 -24.29 -25.49 -4.91
C GLY A 473 -22.90 -25.08 -5.36
N VAL A 474 -22.76 -24.53 -6.57
CA VAL A 474 -21.49 -24.02 -7.11
C VAL A 474 -21.04 -22.81 -6.29
N TRP A 475 -21.95 -21.92 -5.94
CA TRP A 475 -21.65 -20.77 -5.11
C TRP A 475 -21.09 -21.17 -3.74
N ALA A 476 -21.78 -22.05 -3.03
CA ALA A 476 -21.34 -22.50 -1.71
C ALA A 476 -19.96 -23.18 -1.75
N ASP A 477 -19.69 -23.95 -2.80
CA ASP A 477 -18.40 -24.62 -3.00
C ASP A 477 -17.29 -23.61 -3.32
N VAL A 478 -17.50 -22.72 -4.26
CA VAL A 478 -16.52 -21.70 -4.66
C VAL A 478 -16.29 -20.65 -3.56
N ALA A 479 -17.31 -20.28 -2.80
CA ALA A 479 -17.19 -19.32 -1.70
C ALA A 479 -16.46 -19.87 -0.46
N SER A 480 -16.26 -21.21 -0.36
CA SER A 480 -15.62 -21.85 0.78
C SER A 480 -14.09 -21.93 0.61
N GLY A 481 -13.32 -21.80 1.70
CA GLY A 481 -11.86 -22.04 1.70
C GLY A 481 -11.06 -21.17 0.71
N LEU A 482 -11.44 -19.91 0.59
CA LEU A 482 -10.73 -18.94 -0.24
C LEU A 482 -9.40 -18.54 0.40
N PRO A 483 -8.39 -18.18 -0.40
CA PRO A 483 -7.18 -17.54 0.11
C PRO A 483 -7.49 -16.19 0.74
N GLU A 484 -6.63 -15.76 1.64
CA GLU A 484 -6.71 -14.42 2.22
C GLU A 484 -6.65 -13.35 1.12
N ARG A 485 -7.42 -12.27 1.25
CA ARG A 485 -7.54 -11.14 0.31
C ARG A 485 -8.23 -11.49 -1.03
N ALA A 486 -8.72 -12.71 -1.21
CA ALA A 486 -9.49 -13.05 -2.40
C ALA A 486 -10.87 -12.37 -2.39
N VAL A 487 -11.32 -12.01 -3.58
CA VAL A 487 -12.65 -11.42 -3.82
C VAL A 487 -13.53 -12.46 -4.50
N LEU A 488 -14.82 -12.40 -4.28
CA LEU A 488 -15.80 -13.29 -4.91
C LEU A 488 -16.46 -12.66 -6.12
N GLY A 489 -16.61 -13.45 -7.17
CA GLY A 489 -17.35 -13.14 -8.38
C GLY A 489 -18.48 -14.14 -8.63
N TRP A 490 -19.47 -13.73 -9.40
CA TRP A 490 -20.59 -14.55 -9.84
C TRP A 490 -20.85 -14.39 -11.33
N SER A 491 -20.91 -15.48 -12.06
CA SER A 491 -21.34 -15.48 -13.47
C SER A 491 -22.86 -15.60 -13.55
N ALA A 492 -23.51 -14.53 -13.99
CA ALA A 492 -24.95 -14.51 -14.24
C ALA A 492 -25.30 -15.38 -15.46
N PRO A 493 -26.55 -15.90 -15.53
CA PRO A 493 -27.05 -16.50 -16.77
C PRO A 493 -27.00 -15.50 -17.92
N SER A 494 -26.84 -15.99 -19.18
CA SER A 494 -26.68 -15.19 -20.39
C SER A 494 -27.81 -14.19 -20.71
N GLU A 495 -28.95 -14.29 -20.04
CA GLU A 495 -30.02 -13.29 -20.06
C GLU A 495 -30.19 -12.73 -18.65
N VAL A 496 -29.66 -11.53 -18.42
CA VAL A 496 -29.88 -10.80 -17.17
C VAL A 496 -31.32 -10.33 -17.12
N PRO A 497 -32.15 -10.85 -16.20
CA PRO A 497 -33.55 -10.39 -16.09
C PRO A 497 -33.60 -8.94 -15.61
N ALA A 498 -34.66 -8.22 -15.97
CA ALA A 498 -34.87 -6.83 -15.57
C ALA A 498 -34.92 -6.62 -14.03
N ASP A 499 -35.12 -7.69 -13.25
CA ASP A 499 -35.05 -7.72 -11.79
C ASP A 499 -33.86 -8.61 -11.34
N ALA A 500 -32.68 -8.18 -11.69
CA ALA A 500 -31.43 -8.91 -11.41
C ALA A 500 -31.13 -9.07 -9.91
N SER A 501 -31.73 -8.24 -9.05
CA SER A 501 -31.52 -8.30 -7.59
C SER A 501 -31.98 -9.62 -6.98
N THR A 502 -32.84 -10.36 -7.66
CA THR A 502 -33.39 -11.63 -7.17
C THR A 502 -32.52 -12.85 -7.44
N ILE A 503 -31.53 -12.72 -8.33
CA ILE A 503 -30.68 -13.85 -8.75
C ILE A 503 -29.25 -13.76 -8.21
N LEU A 504 -28.83 -12.60 -7.70
CA LEU A 504 -27.49 -12.42 -7.16
C LEU A 504 -27.39 -12.97 -5.73
N PRO A 505 -26.32 -13.71 -5.40
CA PRO A 505 -26.00 -14.00 -4.01
C PRO A 505 -25.86 -12.69 -3.22
N THR A 506 -26.48 -12.64 -2.04
CA THR A 506 -26.45 -11.44 -1.19
C THR A 506 -25.29 -11.45 -0.21
N GLU A 507 -24.80 -12.64 0.14
CA GLU A 507 -23.65 -12.81 1.03
C GLU A 507 -22.84 -14.05 0.62
N PRO A 508 -21.51 -13.98 0.75
CA PRO A 508 -20.68 -12.79 0.99
C PRO A 508 -20.75 -11.77 -0.14
N LEU A 509 -20.29 -10.52 0.13
CA LEU A 509 -20.35 -9.43 -0.84
C LEU A 509 -19.61 -9.76 -2.14
N LEU A 510 -20.27 -9.54 -3.28
CA LEU A 510 -19.69 -9.74 -4.59
C LEU A 510 -18.85 -8.52 -5.02
N GLY A 511 -17.61 -8.77 -5.43
CA GLY A 511 -16.79 -7.77 -6.11
C GLY A 511 -16.96 -7.77 -7.63
N LEU A 512 -17.35 -8.90 -8.23
CA LEU A 512 -17.55 -9.03 -9.67
C LEU A 512 -18.84 -9.79 -10.00
N VAL A 513 -19.60 -9.29 -10.98
CA VAL A 513 -20.72 -9.99 -11.60
C VAL A 513 -20.45 -10.08 -13.11
N SER A 514 -20.30 -11.28 -13.64
CA SER A 514 -20.18 -11.52 -15.07
C SER A 514 -21.55 -11.64 -15.69
N ALA A 515 -21.93 -10.68 -16.53
CA ALA A 515 -23.11 -10.73 -17.40
C ALA A 515 -22.68 -11.35 -18.72
N GLY A 516 -23.12 -12.56 -18.99
CA GLY A 516 -22.72 -13.39 -20.12
C GLY A 516 -22.87 -12.78 -21.49
#